data_15f7ddd125ce9b511e0a3527dda6b683
#
_entry.id   15f7ddd125ce9b511e0a3527dda6b683
#
_cell.length_a   1.000
_cell.length_b   1.000
_cell.length_c   1.000
_cell.angle_alpha   90.00
_cell.angle_beta   90.00
_cell.angle_gamma   90.00
#
_symmetry.space_group_name_H-M   'P 1'
#
loop_
_entity.id
_entity.type
_entity.pdbx_description
1 polymer ?
#
loop_
_entity_poly.entity_id
_entity_poly.type
_entity_poly.pdbx_seq_one_letter_code
_entity_poly.pdbx_strand_id
1 'polypeptide(L)'
;MAKQSLTKTATLPAGKLASPSQTVPGKVLSATQNWFKRNKIYFLAFLLPVVLTYIAYALFGIYPFAREGQEQQSVLVLDLNGQYVYYFEALRDAFWGGDSIFYNWSRNLSGGFLGIIGYYLASPFTLIVMLLPEKFMLGSLLIMQLCKLGAAGVTFSCFLQRRRNIKPLNSVLFSTVYAMMAYAVIQMIDPMWLDGVIWLPLIMMGVEYLIEDGRKANYIIALALMFVSHFYIGYMVAIFTALYFVFYLIFGKDRKHMQARDYCMTIVRFGYCTGIALMCSAFMLLSVYSTLQLGKFDFSEPDMTWRVQDGFNLVDLLPQLLPAQYDSVNVQGKPEIYCGLFTVVLLPLFYCNKKIEIRKKIGYSLLLGAMITSIYVVPIDIMWHGGQVPNWLPFRYSFLVSFILVSMAATTFSKLDGIKNLPLGGSLLGILAVLFYINTKGYDQLAKNSIWISAALVCVYIIAIYFMREGLKAGKKWVGLSVCIATIFCISGEAIYNATDSMKDIDKEVAYSSR
;
A
#
# COMPACT_ATOMS: atom_id res chain seq x y z
N MET A 1 84.06 52.37 -2.30
CA MET A 1 84.24 51.01 -2.83
C MET A 1 82.92 50.37 -3.01
N ALA A 2 82.49 50.13 -4.24
CA ALA A 2 81.25 49.62 -4.68
C ALA A 2 81.18 48.12 -4.49
N LYS A 3 79.98 47.60 -4.16
CA LYS A 3 79.56 46.25 -4.61
C LYS A 3 78.09 46.23 -4.91
N GLN A 4 77.79 45.95 -6.19
CA GLN A 4 76.49 45.64 -6.79
C GLN A 4 75.90 44.40 -6.16
N SER A 5 74.62 44.39 -5.94
CA SER A 5 73.81 43.17 -5.73
C SER A 5 72.71 43.08 -6.80
N LEU A 6 72.78 41.99 -7.53
CA LEU A 6 71.91 41.59 -8.63
C LEU A 6 70.47 41.33 -8.14
N THR A 7 69.52 41.94 -8.81
CA THR A 7 68.11 41.67 -8.74
C THR A 7 67.78 40.30 -9.37
N LYS A 8 67.29 39.37 -8.56
CA LYS A 8 66.66 38.14 -9.06
C LYS A 8 65.18 38.44 -9.39
N THR A 9 64.87 38.42 -10.66
CA THR A 9 63.48 38.38 -11.16
C THR A 9 62.84 37.06 -10.82
N ALA A 10 61.83 37.05 -9.94
CA ALA A 10 61.01 35.91 -9.65
C ALA A 10 59.92 35.79 -10.74
N THR A 11 59.97 34.75 -11.54
CA THR A 11 58.89 34.34 -12.45
C THR A 11 57.77 33.75 -11.64
N LEU A 12 56.56 34.37 -11.66
CA LEU A 12 55.32 33.85 -11.15
C LEU A 12 54.86 32.62 -11.95
N PRO A 13 54.40 31.53 -11.32
CA PRO A 13 53.88 30.39 -12.05
C PRO A 13 52.55 30.74 -12.70
N ALA A 14 52.39 30.33 -13.95
CA ALA A 14 51.18 30.50 -14.75
C ALA A 14 49.94 29.96 -13.99
N GLY A 15 49.00 30.87 -13.73
CA GLY A 15 47.75 30.52 -13.08
C GLY A 15 46.97 29.49 -13.88
N LYS A 16 46.59 28.38 -13.26
CA LYS A 16 45.61 27.48 -13.79
C LYS A 16 44.32 28.26 -14.07
N LEU A 17 43.94 28.37 -15.35
CA LEU A 17 42.65 28.88 -15.76
C LEU A 17 41.55 28.13 -15.01
N ALA A 18 40.81 28.85 -14.16
CA ALA A 18 39.64 28.34 -13.51
C ALA A 18 38.65 27.83 -14.57
N SER A 19 38.21 26.60 -14.43
CA SER A 19 37.14 26.06 -15.27
C SER A 19 35.93 26.99 -15.23
N PRO A 20 35.20 27.18 -16.34
CA PRO A 20 34.07 28.12 -16.40
C PRO A 20 33.06 27.78 -15.29
N SER A 21 32.75 28.77 -14.47
CA SER A 21 31.75 28.63 -13.39
C SER A 21 30.44 28.21 -14.06
N GLN A 22 29.95 27.02 -13.73
CA GLN A 22 28.64 26.58 -14.18
C GLN A 22 27.61 27.64 -13.75
N THR A 23 26.82 28.13 -14.71
CA THR A 23 25.72 29.06 -14.46
C THR A 23 24.70 28.43 -13.51
N VAL A 24 24.00 29.24 -12.71
CA VAL A 24 22.99 28.77 -11.73
C VAL A 24 22.00 27.76 -12.34
N PRO A 25 21.46 27.98 -13.57
CA PRO A 25 20.64 26.98 -14.27
C PRO A 25 21.34 25.64 -14.51
N GLY A 26 22.63 25.63 -14.86
CA GLY A 26 23.39 24.40 -15.06
C GLY A 26 23.62 23.60 -13.78
N LYS A 27 23.81 24.25 -12.64
CA LYS A 27 23.91 23.59 -11.33
C LYS A 27 22.58 22.97 -10.88
N VAL A 28 21.47 23.67 -11.10
CA VAL A 28 20.10 23.17 -10.81
C VAL A 28 19.81 21.96 -11.69
N LEU A 29 20.08 22.04 -13.01
CA LEU A 29 19.84 20.95 -13.94
C LEU A 29 20.68 19.69 -13.60
N SER A 30 21.95 19.85 -13.24
CA SER A 30 22.81 18.75 -12.82
C SER A 30 22.38 18.12 -11.49
N ALA A 31 21.94 18.94 -10.53
CA ALA A 31 21.39 18.48 -9.26
C ALA A 31 20.11 17.66 -9.46
N THR A 32 19.20 18.14 -10.33
CA THR A 32 17.95 17.45 -10.68
C THR A 32 18.23 16.13 -11.38
N GLN A 33 19.15 16.10 -12.37
CA GLN A 33 19.54 14.86 -13.04
C GLN A 33 20.16 13.83 -12.08
N ASN A 34 20.99 14.28 -11.14
CA ASN A 34 21.59 13.42 -10.13
C ASN A 34 20.55 12.89 -9.16
N TRP A 35 19.56 13.72 -8.79
CA TRP A 35 18.44 13.32 -7.96
C TRP A 35 17.60 12.24 -8.66
N PHE A 36 17.24 12.41 -9.94
CA PHE A 36 16.52 11.41 -10.74
C PHE A 36 17.30 10.10 -10.88
N LYS A 37 18.61 10.18 -11.19
CA LYS A 37 19.45 8.98 -11.28
C LYS A 37 19.48 8.19 -9.98
N ARG A 38 19.49 8.89 -8.83
CA ARG A 38 19.50 8.28 -7.49
C ARG A 38 18.15 7.70 -7.11
N ASN A 39 17.05 8.32 -7.52
CA ASN A 39 15.70 7.96 -7.13
C ASN A 39 14.88 7.25 -8.22
N LYS A 40 15.48 6.91 -9.36
CA LYS A 40 14.80 6.29 -10.51
C LYS A 40 13.93 5.07 -10.17
N ILE A 41 14.33 4.30 -9.16
CA ILE A 41 13.59 3.11 -8.72
C ILE A 41 12.30 3.49 -8.00
N TYR A 42 12.35 4.51 -7.15
CA TYR A 42 11.13 5.00 -6.49
C TYR A 42 10.17 5.66 -7.49
N PHE A 43 10.74 6.35 -8.51
CA PHE A 43 9.93 6.87 -9.61
C PHE A 43 9.26 5.74 -10.40
N LEU A 44 9.97 4.65 -10.68
CA LEU A 44 9.41 3.49 -11.36
C LEU A 44 8.37 2.77 -10.49
N ALA A 45 8.61 2.66 -9.18
CA ALA A 45 7.66 2.09 -8.22
C ALA A 45 6.39 2.94 -8.07
N PHE A 46 6.47 4.26 -8.32
CA PHE A 46 5.32 5.14 -8.42
C PHE A 46 4.59 4.97 -9.76
N LEU A 47 5.33 5.09 -10.85
CA LEU A 47 4.76 5.21 -12.19
C LEU A 47 4.07 3.92 -12.65
N LEU A 48 4.61 2.75 -12.29
CA LEU A 48 4.09 1.48 -12.80
C LEU A 48 2.65 1.21 -12.31
N PRO A 49 2.31 1.28 -11.02
CA PRO A 49 0.91 1.15 -10.59
C PRO A 49 -0.01 2.22 -11.21
N VAL A 50 0.46 3.47 -11.32
CA VAL A 50 -0.29 4.56 -11.96
C VAL A 50 -0.65 4.22 -13.40
N VAL A 51 0.32 3.77 -14.19
CA VAL A 51 0.11 3.43 -15.61
C VAL A 51 -0.81 2.22 -15.75
N LEU A 52 -0.61 1.17 -14.95
CA LEU A 52 -1.44 -0.04 -15.02
C LEU A 52 -2.90 0.25 -14.68
N THR A 53 -3.14 1.02 -13.63
CA THR A 53 -4.50 1.42 -13.23
C THR A 53 -5.11 2.37 -14.25
N TYR A 54 -4.33 3.32 -14.78
CA TYR A 54 -4.80 4.21 -15.83
C TYR A 54 -5.20 3.43 -17.10
N ILE A 55 -4.45 2.41 -17.49
CA ILE A 55 -4.81 1.53 -18.61
C ILE A 55 -6.17 0.86 -18.33
N ALA A 56 -6.39 0.33 -17.11
CA ALA A 56 -7.66 -0.28 -16.75
C ALA A 56 -8.82 0.72 -16.86
N TYR A 57 -8.68 1.94 -16.34
CA TYR A 57 -9.70 2.99 -16.49
C TYR A 57 -9.92 3.40 -17.96
N ALA A 58 -8.86 3.54 -18.74
CA ALA A 58 -8.94 3.93 -20.14
C ALA A 58 -9.69 2.90 -21.02
N LEU A 59 -9.67 1.60 -20.63
CA LEU A 59 -10.46 0.56 -21.30
C LEU A 59 -11.97 0.76 -21.13
N PHE A 60 -12.39 1.46 -20.06
CA PHE A 60 -13.79 1.85 -19.82
C PHE A 60 -14.10 3.29 -20.27
N GLY A 61 -13.19 3.94 -20.99
CA GLY A 61 -13.41 5.31 -21.47
C GLY A 61 -13.25 6.40 -20.41
N ILE A 62 -12.74 6.06 -19.23
CA ILE A 62 -12.52 7.01 -18.12
C ILE A 62 -11.18 7.71 -18.30
N TYR A 63 -11.21 9.05 -18.50
CA TYR A 63 -10.04 9.88 -18.74
C TYR A 63 -10.02 11.08 -17.79
N PRO A 64 -8.83 11.66 -17.51
CA PRO A 64 -8.73 12.85 -16.65
C PRO A 64 -9.43 14.09 -17.20
N PHE A 65 -9.60 14.16 -18.52
CA PHE A 65 -10.21 15.31 -19.21
C PHE A 65 -11.33 14.83 -20.12
N ALA A 66 -12.42 15.61 -20.20
CA ALA A 66 -13.48 15.36 -21.14
C ALA A 66 -12.94 15.36 -22.58
N ARG A 67 -13.41 14.42 -23.40
CA ARG A 67 -13.15 14.40 -24.84
C ARG A 67 -14.19 15.26 -25.55
N GLU A 68 -13.75 16.00 -26.55
CA GLU A 68 -14.62 16.87 -27.33
C GLU A 68 -15.76 16.07 -27.97
N GLY A 69 -17.00 16.46 -27.71
CA GLY A 69 -18.21 15.80 -28.23
C GLY A 69 -18.62 14.47 -27.55
N GLN A 70 -18.00 14.11 -26.44
CA GLN A 70 -18.39 12.93 -25.65
C GLN A 70 -18.74 13.33 -24.22
N GLU A 71 -19.73 12.65 -23.62
CA GLU A 71 -19.95 12.72 -22.18
C GLU A 71 -18.72 12.19 -21.46
N GLN A 72 -18.31 12.90 -20.41
CA GLN A 72 -17.16 12.48 -19.61
C GLN A 72 -17.57 11.33 -18.71
N GLN A 73 -17.07 10.13 -19.00
CA GLN A 73 -17.15 9.01 -18.08
C GLN A 73 -16.24 9.26 -16.88
N SER A 74 -16.67 8.83 -15.70
CA SER A 74 -16.02 9.20 -14.45
C SER A 74 -15.73 8.01 -13.55
N VAL A 75 -14.93 8.26 -12.52
CA VAL A 75 -14.65 7.29 -11.46
C VAL A 75 -15.77 7.19 -10.42
N LEU A 76 -16.84 7.96 -10.59
CA LEU A 76 -17.91 8.07 -9.62
C LEU A 76 -18.76 6.81 -9.61
N VAL A 77 -18.82 6.16 -8.45
CA VAL A 77 -19.64 4.98 -8.20
C VAL A 77 -20.00 4.92 -6.72
N LEU A 78 -21.18 4.41 -6.37
CA LEU A 78 -21.65 4.24 -4.99
C LEU A 78 -21.49 5.54 -4.17
N ASP A 79 -20.85 5.44 -3.00
CA ASP A 79 -20.66 6.57 -2.09
C ASP A 79 -19.76 7.68 -2.65
N LEU A 80 -18.85 7.36 -3.57
CA LEU A 80 -18.05 8.38 -4.26
C LEU A 80 -18.94 9.28 -5.12
N ASN A 81 -19.98 8.72 -5.76
CA ASN A 81 -20.99 9.47 -6.51
C ASN A 81 -22.02 10.13 -5.59
N GLY A 82 -22.57 9.37 -4.63
CA GLY A 82 -23.68 9.83 -3.79
C GLY A 82 -23.29 10.81 -2.67
N GLN A 83 -22.02 10.81 -2.26
CA GLN A 83 -21.57 11.55 -1.07
C GLN A 83 -20.24 12.26 -1.25
N TYR A 84 -19.16 11.54 -1.62
CA TYR A 84 -17.81 12.07 -1.42
C TYR A 84 -17.45 13.19 -2.38
N VAL A 85 -17.90 13.14 -3.62
CA VAL A 85 -17.66 14.22 -4.60
C VAL A 85 -18.16 15.56 -4.07
N TYR A 86 -19.33 15.58 -3.43
CA TYR A 86 -19.90 16.79 -2.85
C TYR A 86 -19.18 17.26 -1.58
N TYR A 87 -18.52 16.36 -0.85
CA TYR A 87 -17.65 16.77 0.26
C TYR A 87 -16.36 17.42 -0.25
N PHE A 88 -15.82 16.95 -1.37
CA PHE A 88 -14.69 17.62 -2.03
C PHE A 88 -15.09 19.01 -2.56
N GLU A 89 -16.30 19.17 -3.13
CA GLU A 89 -16.83 20.49 -3.52
C GLU A 89 -16.92 21.43 -2.31
N ALA A 90 -17.59 20.97 -1.25
CA ALA A 90 -17.75 21.76 -0.03
C ALA A 90 -16.41 22.18 0.59
N LEU A 91 -15.38 21.31 0.52
CA LEU A 91 -14.05 21.67 0.98
C LEU A 91 -13.40 22.73 0.07
N ARG A 92 -13.62 22.68 -1.25
CA ARG A 92 -13.15 23.71 -2.18
C ARG A 92 -13.80 25.04 -1.90
N ASP A 93 -15.13 25.06 -1.68
CA ASP A 93 -15.88 26.28 -1.34
C ASP A 93 -15.38 26.88 -0.02
N ALA A 94 -15.09 26.06 0.98
CA ALA A 94 -14.47 26.52 2.22
C ALA A 94 -13.07 27.12 2.00
N PHE A 95 -12.28 26.58 1.07
CA PHE A 95 -10.90 26.99 0.84
C PHE A 95 -10.79 28.22 -0.08
N TRP A 96 -11.58 28.25 -1.19
CA TRP A 96 -11.52 29.30 -2.21
C TRP A 96 -12.65 30.31 -2.12
N GLY A 97 -13.83 29.88 -1.65
CA GLY A 97 -15.03 30.70 -1.52
C GLY A 97 -15.15 31.46 -0.19
N GLY A 98 -14.33 31.10 0.81
CA GLY A 98 -14.36 31.73 2.13
C GLY A 98 -15.39 31.13 3.09
N ASP A 99 -15.98 29.98 2.79
CA ASP A 99 -16.85 29.24 3.68
C ASP A 99 -16.07 28.65 4.87
N SER A 100 -16.78 28.25 5.91
CA SER A 100 -16.14 27.73 7.12
C SER A 100 -15.74 26.26 6.98
N ILE A 101 -14.49 25.92 7.36
CA ILE A 101 -14.04 24.54 7.53
C ILE A 101 -14.63 23.87 8.78
N PHE A 102 -15.22 24.62 9.71
CA PHE A 102 -15.80 24.11 10.94
C PHE A 102 -17.27 23.76 10.80
N TYR A 103 -18.01 24.47 9.96
CA TYR A 103 -19.44 24.33 9.79
C TYR A 103 -19.87 24.53 8.35
N ASN A 104 -20.71 23.62 7.82
CA ASN A 104 -21.23 23.69 6.46
C ASN A 104 -22.76 23.78 6.48
N TRP A 105 -23.31 24.80 5.83
CA TRP A 105 -24.73 25.09 5.73
C TRP A 105 -25.44 24.20 4.71
N SER A 106 -24.74 23.69 3.71
CA SER A 106 -25.29 22.88 2.61
C SER A 106 -25.35 21.38 2.94
N ARG A 107 -24.82 20.96 4.10
CA ARG A 107 -24.85 19.56 4.52
C ARG A 107 -26.18 19.20 5.15
N ASN A 108 -27.03 18.43 4.47
CA ASN A 108 -28.39 18.11 4.91
C ASN A 108 -29.15 19.41 5.27
N LEU A 109 -29.41 19.62 6.55
CA LEU A 109 -29.98 20.86 7.09
C LEU A 109 -28.91 21.81 7.66
N SER A 110 -27.69 21.39 7.80
CA SER A 110 -26.45 22.04 8.24
C SER A 110 -25.72 21.22 9.30
N GLY A 111 -24.41 21.44 9.48
CA GLY A 111 -23.70 20.70 10.53
C GLY A 111 -22.19 20.93 10.59
N GLY A 112 -21.57 20.35 11.60
CA GLY A 112 -20.11 20.38 11.78
C GLY A 112 -19.39 19.73 10.59
N PHE A 113 -18.47 20.48 9.96
CA PHE A 113 -17.76 20.02 8.77
C PHE A 113 -16.41 19.38 9.12
N LEU A 114 -15.79 19.77 10.23
CA LEU A 114 -14.48 19.27 10.62
C LEU A 114 -14.44 17.75 10.85
N GLY A 115 -15.54 17.17 11.35
CA GLY A 115 -15.65 15.71 11.50
C GLY A 115 -15.69 14.98 10.15
N ILE A 116 -16.32 15.58 9.14
CA ILE A 116 -16.30 15.07 7.75
C ILE A 116 -14.89 15.19 7.18
N ILE A 117 -14.23 16.32 7.36
CA ILE A 117 -12.83 16.50 6.92
C ILE A 117 -11.98 15.38 7.51
N GLY A 118 -12.08 15.08 8.80
CA GLY A 118 -11.28 14.07 9.48
C GLY A 118 -11.56 12.63 9.03
N TYR A 119 -12.73 12.34 8.46
CA TYR A 119 -13.01 11.01 7.91
C TYR A 119 -12.72 10.93 6.40
N TYR A 120 -13.15 11.91 5.60
CA TYR A 120 -13.16 11.79 4.15
C TYR A 120 -12.04 12.57 3.44
N LEU A 121 -11.58 13.71 4.00
CA LEU A 121 -10.90 14.75 3.24
C LEU A 121 -9.50 15.12 3.77
N ALA A 122 -9.10 14.64 4.94
CA ALA A 122 -7.83 15.04 5.58
C ALA A 122 -6.56 14.40 4.98
N SER A 123 -6.72 13.62 3.92
CA SER A 123 -5.59 13.03 3.18
C SER A 123 -4.73 14.12 2.53
N PRO A 124 -3.38 14.02 2.57
CA PRO A 124 -2.53 14.96 1.82
C PRO A 124 -2.82 14.98 0.32
N PHE A 125 -3.34 13.89 -0.24
CA PHE A 125 -3.68 13.77 -1.66
C PHE A 125 -4.94 14.57 -2.03
N THR A 126 -5.76 14.96 -1.08
CA THR A 126 -6.90 15.87 -1.28
C THR A 126 -6.45 17.21 -1.87
N LEU A 127 -5.20 17.64 -1.60
CA LEU A 127 -4.63 18.85 -2.20
C LEU A 127 -4.66 18.81 -3.74
N ILE A 128 -4.63 17.64 -4.37
CA ILE A 128 -4.74 17.50 -5.83
C ILE A 128 -6.11 18.03 -6.30
N VAL A 129 -7.17 17.63 -5.60
CA VAL A 129 -8.54 18.09 -5.90
C VAL A 129 -8.71 19.56 -5.59
N MET A 130 -8.07 20.06 -4.53
CA MET A 130 -8.14 21.46 -4.12
C MET A 130 -7.44 22.41 -5.08
N LEU A 131 -6.30 22.01 -5.64
CA LEU A 131 -5.45 22.87 -6.47
C LEU A 131 -5.87 22.91 -7.95
N LEU A 132 -6.58 21.89 -8.44
CA LEU A 132 -7.05 21.85 -9.82
C LEU A 132 -8.36 22.68 -9.96
N PRO A 133 -8.61 23.32 -11.11
CA PRO A 133 -9.85 24.06 -11.34
C PRO A 133 -11.10 23.17 -11.19
N GLU A 134 -12.22 23.76 -10.74
CA GLU A 134 -13.48 23.05 -10.49
C GLU A 134 -13.99 22.25 -11.69
N LYS A 135 -13.90 22.82 -12.91
CA LYS A 135 -14.26 22.13 -14.15
C LYS A 135 -13.52 20.79 -14.38
N PHE A 136 -12.46 20.52 -13.62
CA PHE A 136 -11.72 19.26 -13.65
C PHE A 136 -11.98 18.39 -12.43
N MET A 137 -13.09 18.59 -11.71
CA MET A 137 -13.41 17.83 -10.49
C MET A 137 -13.26 16.33 -10.70
N LEU A 138 -13.93 15.75 -11.71
CA LEU A 138 -13.87 14.32 -12.03
C LEU A 138 -12.45 13.85 -12.38
N GLY A 139 -11.73 14.62 -13.19
CA GLY A 139 -10.34 14.32 -13.53
C GLY A 139 -9.40 14.44 -12.34
N SER A 140 -9.65 15.38 -11.42
CA SER A 140 -8.85 15.55 -10.21
C SER A 140 -9.00 14.37 -9.25
N LEU A 141 -10.20 13.81 -9.13
CA LEU A 141 -10.47 12.59 -8.35
C LEU A 141 -9.72 11.40 -8.94
N LEU A 142 -9.77 11.20 -10.25
CA LEU A 142 -9.00 10.15 -10.92
C LEU A 142 -7.49 10.32 -10.68
N ILE A 143 -6.94 11.52 -10.87
CA ILE A 143 -5.52 11.79 -10.63
C ILE A 143 -5.15 11.53 -9.17
N MET A 144 -6.00 11.91 -8.22
CA MET A 144 -5.81 11.64 -6.80
C MET A 144 -5.73 10.14 -6.51
N GLN A 145 -6.65 9.33 -7.03
CA GLN A 145 -6.66 7.86 -6.88
C GLN A 145 -5.37 7.25 -7.46
N LEU A 146 -5.00 7.62 -8.68
CA LEU A 146 -3.77 7.16 -9.33
C LEU A 146 -2.52 7.52 -8.51
N CYS A 147 -2.45 8.74 -8.00
CA CYS A 147 -1.34 9.18 -7.15
C CYS A 147 -1.26 8.41 -5.83
N LYS A 148 -2.39 8.04 -5.22
CA LYS A 148 -2.42 7.21 -4.01
C LYS A 148 -1.84 5.82 -4.27
N LEU A 149 -2.22 5.15 -5.36
CA LEU A 149 -1.64 3.85 -5.74
C LEU A 149 -0.14 3.95 -6.02
N GLY A 150 0.28 4.98 -6.74
CA GLY A 150 1.71 5.26 -6.94
C GLY A 150 2.47 5.46 -5.63
N ALA A 151 1.89 6.21 -4.68
CA ALA A 151 2.48 6.43 -3.36
C ALA A 151 2.58 5.14 -2.55
N ALA A 152 1.57 4.26 -2.59
CA ALA A 152 1.61 2.94 -1.97
C ALA A 152 2.78 2.09 -2.54
N GLY A 153 3.01 2.14 -3.85
CA GLY A 153 4.17 1.51 -4.49
C GLY A 153 5.50 2.07 -3.96
N VAL A 154 5.64 3.38 -3.84
CA VAL A 154 6.86 4.02 -3.31
C VAL A 154 7.14 3.63 -1.86
N THR A 155 6.13 3.72 -0.99
CA THR A 155 6.30 3.47 0.44
C THR A 155 6.68 2.01 0.70
N PHE A 156 6.06 1.06 -0.01
CA PHE A 156 6.40 -0.35 0.09
C PHE A 156 7.79 -0.65 -0.50
N SER A 157 8.17 -0.05 -1.64
CA SER A 157 9.52 -0.16 -2.19
C SER A 157 10.58 0.35 -1.21
N CYS A 158 10.30 1.47 -0.52
CA CYS A 158 11.17 2.03 0.51
C CYS A 158 11.35 1.05 1.68
N PHE A 159 10.25 0.47 2.19
CA PHE A 159 10.28 -0.55 3.23
C PHE A 159 11.12 -1.76 2.81
N LEU A 160 10.90 -2.31 1.63
CA LEU A 160 11.63 -3.48 1.13
C LEU A 160 13.14 -3.24 1.00
N GLN A 161 13.54 -2.12 0.39
CA GLN A 161 14.94 -1.80 0.20
C GLN A 161 15.67 -1.58 1.53
N ARG A 162 15.03 -0.88 2.46
CA ARG A 162 15.65 -0.48 3.75
C ARG A 162 15.59 -1.57 4.82
N ARG A 163 14.56 -2.42 4.81
CA ARG A 163 14.31 -3.38 5.89
C ARG A 163 14.44 -4.85 5.48
N ARG A 164 14.33 -5.15 4.19
CA ARG A 164 14.38 -6.53 3.66
C ARG A 164 15.61 -6.80 2.79
N ASN A 165 16.47 -5.80 2.57
CA ASN A 165 17.64 -5.88 1.69
C ASN A 165 17.28 -6.36 0.27
N ILE A 166 16.10 -6.01 -0.22
CA ILE A 166 15.66 -6.32 -1.56
C ILE A 166 16.39 -5.39 -2.54
N LYS A 167 16.95 -5.97 -3.61
CA LYS A 167 17.60 -5.19 -4.66
C LYS A 167 16.60 -4.19 -5.27
N PRO A 168 17.07 -2.99 -5.68
CA PRO A 168 16.17 -1.92 -6.12
C PRO A 168 15.15 -2.36 -7.19
N LEU A 169 15.57 -3.04 -8.27
CA LEU A 169 14.66 -3.50 -9.32
C LEU A 169 13.65 -4.54 -8.80
N ASN A 170 14.10 -5.46 -7.95
CA ASN A 170 13.20 -6.46 -7.36
C ASN A 170 12.17 -5.82 -6.42
N SER A 171 12.50 -4.65 -5.81
CA SER A 171 11.54 -3.93 -5.00
C SER A 171 10.39 -3.35 -5.84
N VAL A 172 10.63 -3.01 -7.11
CA VAL A 172 9.56 -2.56 -8.04
C VAL A 172 8.54 -3.68 -8.26
N LEU A 173 9.00 -4.92 -8.47
CA LEU A 173 8.15 -6.08 -8.66
C LEU A 173 7.14 -6.23 -7.49
N PHE A 174 7.64 -6.28 -6.25
CA PHE A 174 6.78 -6.45 -5.08
C PHE A 174 5.98 -5.20 -4.73
N SER A 175 6.49 -4.01 -5.01
CA SER A 175 5.76 -2.77 -4.79
C SER A 175 4.60 -2.62 -5.76
N THR A 176 4.73 -3.10 -7.00
CA THR A 176 3.61 -3.17 -7.96
C THR A 176 2.54 -4.15 -7.47
N VAL A 177 2.94 -5.36 -7.05
CA VAL A 177 2.03 -6.35 -6.47
C VAL A 177 1.28 -5.79 -5.26
N TYR A 178 1.97 -5.07 -4.37
CA TYR A 178 1.38 -4.45 -3.19
C TYR A 178 0.40 -3.32 -3.55
N ALA A 179 0.80 -2.42 -4.44
CA ALA A 179 -0.03 -1.29 -4.85
C ALA A 179 -1.26 -1.71 -5.67
N MET A 180 -1.18 -2.86 -6.38
CA MET A 180 -2.25 -3.41 -7.23
C MET A 180 -3.00 -4.58 -6.58
N MET A 181 -2.87 -4.76 -5.24
CA MET A 181 -3.66 -5.77 -4.52
C MET A 181 -5.17 -5.46 -4.60
N ALA A 182 -6.01 -6.48 -4.46
CA ALA A 182 -7.46 -6.34 -4.57
C ALA A 182 -8.00 -5.19 -3.73
N TYR A 183 -7.65 -5.14 -2.45
CA TYR A 183 -8.07 -4.04 -1.56
C TYR A 183 -7.78 -2.66 -2.15
N ALA A 184 -6.57 -2.44 -2.68
CA ALA A 184 -6.18 -1.13 -3.18
C ALA A 184 -6.94 -0.75 -4.47
N VAL A 185 -7.24 -1.74 -5.32
CA VAL A 185 -8.00 -1.54 -6.57
C VAL A 185 -9.49 -1.35 -6.29
N ILE A 186 -10.08 -2.19 -5.44
CA ILE A 186 -11.51 -2.13 -5.08
C ILE A 186 -11.81 -0.86 -4.31
N GLN A 187 -11.00 -0.55 -3.29
CA GLN A 187 -11.23 0.59 -2.40
C GLN A 187 -10.82 1.94 -3.02
N MET A 188 -10.61 2.01 -4.34
CA MET A 188 -10.57 3.31 -5.04
C MET A 188 -11.93 4.03 -5.01
N ILE A 189 -13.03 3.29 -4.80
CA ILE A 189 -14.36 3.90 -4.52
C ILE A 189 -14.38 4.65 -3.18
N ASP A 190 -13.57 4.20 -2.21
CA ASP A 190 -13.35 4.80 -0.89
C ASP A 190 -11.92 5.35 -0.77
N PRO A 191 -11.55 6.38 -1.54
CA PRO A 191 -10.15 6.78 -1.72
C PRO A 191 -9.44 7.18 -0.41
N MET A 192 -10.18 7.57 0.64
CA MET A 192 -9.64 7.85 1.96
C MET A 192 -9.06 6.61 2.66
N TRP A 193 -9.53 5.39 2.35
CA TRP A 193 -9.02 4.17 2.97
C TRP A 193 -7.64 3.78 2.43
N LEU A 194 -7.30 4.22 1.22
CA LEU A 194 -5.98 3.98 0.61
C LEU A 194 -4.83 4.62 1.40
N ASP A 195 -5.10 5.61 2.24
CA ASP A 195 -4.09 6.18 3.14
C ASP A 195 -3.53 5.11 4.10
N GLY A 196 -4.36 4.14 4.55
CA GLY A 196 -3.88 2.98 5.31
C GLY A 196 -2.85 2.16 4.54
N VAL A 197 -3.09 1.92 3.27
CA VAL A 197 -2.15 1.20 2.40
C VAL A 197 -0.84 1.97 2.21
N ILE A 198 -0.91 3.31 2.11
CA ILE A 198 0.26 4.18 1.91
C ILE A 198 1.12 4.28 3.17
N TRP A 199 0.50 4.52 4.34
CA TRP A 199 1.25 4.76 5.58
C TRP A 199 1.73 3.48 6.26
N LEU A 200 1.05 2.34 6.08
CA LEU A 200 1.39 1.07 6.72
C LEU A 200 2.86 0.65 6.55
N PRO A 201 3.46 0.62 5.34
CA PRO A 201 4.86 0.23 5.18
C PRO A 201 5.83 1.16 5.92
N LEU A 202 5.52 2.46 6.00
CA LEU A 202 6.35 3.44 6.70
C LEU A 202 6.24 3.29 8.23
N ILE A 203 5.04 3.00 8.74
CA ILE A 203 4.82 2.72 10.16
C ILE A 203 5.58 1.46 10.56
N MET A 204 5.45 0.36 9.79
CA MET A 204 6.17 -0.88 10.06
C MET A 204 7.69 -0.70 10.00
N MET A 205 8.18 0.06 9.03
CA MET A 205 9.60 0.46 8.96
C MET A 205 10.00 1.27 10.21
N GLY A 206 9.14 2.17 10.66
CA GLY A 206 9.35 2.96 11.88
C GLY A 206 9.42 2.11 13.13
N VAL A 207 8.53 1.12 13.29
CA VAL A 207 8.54 0.15 14.39
C VAL A 207 9.85 -0.64 14.41
N GLU A 208 10.30 -1.14 13.25
CA GLU A 208 11.55 -1.88 13.16
C GLU A 208 12.76 -1.01 13.53
N TYR A 209 12.82 0.25 13.08
CA TYR A 209 13.87 1.21 13.48
C TYR A 209 13.82 1.54 14.97
N LEU A 210 12.62 1.68 15.52
CA LEU A 210 12.45 1.94 16.96
C LEU A 210 13.01 0.80 17.81
N ILE A 211 12.77 -0.43 17.39
CA ILE A 211 13.20 -1.64 18.10
C ILE A 211 14.71 -1.90 17.91
N GLU A 212 15.22 -1.76 16.67
CA GLU A 212 16.63 -2.10 16.37
C GLU A 212 17.61 -0.97 16.69
N ASP A 213 17.27 0.25 16.29
CA ASP A 213 18.18 1.40 16.33
C ASP A 213 17.78 2.45 17.38
N GLY A 214 16.62 2.29 18.03
CA GLY A 214 16.08 3.30 18.95
C GLY A 214 15.58 4.58 18.26
N ARG A 215 15.48 4.61 16.93
CA ARG A 215 15.02 5.78 16.16
C ARG A 215 13.52 5.95 16.28
N LYS A 216 13.07 7.11 16.75
CA LYS A 216 11.68 7.36 17.12
C LYS A 216 10.90 8.11 16.04
N ALA A 217 11.54 9.08 15.37
CA ALA A 217 10.88 10.05 14.50
C ALA A 217 10.10 9.38 13.35
N ASN A 218 10.68 8.38 12.67
CA ASN A 218 10.01 7.69 11.58
C ASN A 218 8.66 7.07 12.00
N TYR A 219 8.63 6.45 13.19
CA TYR A 219 7.42 5.85 13.73
C TYR A 219 6.39 6.91 14.12
N ILE A 220 6.80 7.91 14.89
CA ILE A 220 5.91 8.98 15.38
C ILE A 220 5.27 9.73 14.22
N ILE A 221 6.08 10.16 13.24
CA ILE A 221 5.59 10.94 12.09
C ILE A 221 4.63 10.11 11.23
N ALA A 222 5.00 8.87 10.88
CA ALA A 222 4.17 8.04 10.02
C ALA A 222 2.83 7.69 10.68
N LEU A 223 2.82 7.37 11.98
CA LEU A 223 1.60 7.06 12.71
C LEU A 223 0.72 8.31 12.92
N ALA A 224 1.31 9.47 13.24
CA ALA A 224 0.56 10.71 13.37
C ALA A 224 -0.09 11.11 12.03
N LEU A 225 0.64 11.03 10.92
CA LEU A 225 0.10 11.31 9.59
C LEU A 225 -1.02 10.33 9.20
N MET A 226 -0.92 9.06 9.58
CA MET A 226 -2.01 8.11 9.38
C MET A 226 -3.29 8.53 10.10
N PHE A 227 -3.19 8.89 11.39
CA PHE A 227 -4.35 9.33 12.17
C PHE A 227 -4.94 10.65 11.67
N VAL A 228 -4.09 11.58 11.21
CA VAL A 228 -4.56 12.84 10.60
C VAL A 228 -5.28 12.55 9.29
N SER A 229 -4.71 11.69 8.43
CA SER A 229 -5.27 11.38 7.11
C SER A 229 -6.62 10.66 7.20
N HIS A 230 -6.75 9.69 8.14
CA HIS A 230 -7.97 8.92 8.31
C HIS A 230 -7.96 8.18 9.66
N PHE A 231 -8.75 8.65 10.61
CA PHE A 231 -8.74 8.13 11.98
C PHE A 231 -9.19 6.66 12.08
N TYR A 232 -10.22 6.26 11.31
CA TYR A 232 -10.84 4.94 11.43
C TYR A 232 -9.93 3.81 10.88
N ILE A 233 -9.37 3.97 9.70
CA ILE A 233 -8.33 3.04 9.21
C ILE A 233 -7.06 3.16 10.06
N GLY A 234 -6.76 4.36 10.57
CA GLY A 234 -5.67 4.60 11.53
C GLY A 234 -5.81 3.76 12.80
N TYR A 235 -7.04 3.60 13.33
CA TYR A 235 -7.33 2.73 14.44
C TYR A 235 -6.99 1.25 14.11
N MET A 236 -7.42 0.74 12.96
CA MET A 236 -7.08 -0.61 12.50
C MET A 236 -5.58 -0.80 12.32
N VAL A 237 -4.90 0.17 11.71
CA VAL A 237 -3.44 0.17 11.56
C VAL A 237 -2.75 0.21 12.93
N ALA A 238 -3.28 0.92 13.92
CA ALA A 238 -2.71 0.96 15.26
C ALA A 238 -2.81 -0.39 15.99
N ILE A 239 -3.95 -1.09 15.89
CA ILE A 239 -4.09 -2.46 16.41
C ILE A 239 -3.04 -3.37 15.75
N PHE A 240 -2.96 -3.35 14.42
CA PHE A 240 -1.96 -4.14 13.71
C PHE A 240 -0.53 -3.76 14.09
N THR A 241 -0.26 -2.49 14.30
CA THR A 241 1.05 -1.98 14.74
C THR A 241 1.45 -2.58 16.09
N ALA A 242 0.50 -2.70 17.03
CA ALA A 242 0.75 -3.35 18.31
C ALA A 242 1.06 -4.85 18.13
N LEU A 243 0.27 -5.55 17.32
CA LEU A 243 0.53 -6.97 16.99
C LEU A 243 1.88 -7.15 16.29
N TYR A 244 2.20 -6.27 15.33
CA TYR A 244 3.47 -6.31 14.60
C TYR A 244 4.65 -5.96 15.50
N PHE A 245 4.49 -5.02 16.44
CA PHE A 245 5.51 -4.69 17.43
C PHE A 245 5.86 -5.93 18.27
N VAL A 246 4.87 -6.63 18.81
CA VAL A 246 5.08 -7.87 19.58
C VAL A 246 5.74 -8.94 18.70
N PHE A 247 5.22 -9.16 17.49
CA PHE A 247 5.81 -10.07 16.51
C PHE A 247 7.29 -9.74 16.26
N TYR A 248 7.61 -8.50 15.94
CA TYR A 248 8.97 -8.11 15.60
C TYR A 248 9.91 -8.08 16.80
N LEU A 249 9.39 -7.74 17.97
CA LEU A 249 10.16 -7.80 19.23
C LEU A 249 10.56 -9.23 19.57
N ILE A 250 9.69 -10.20 19.33
CA ILE A 250 9.96 -11.62 19.67
C ILE A 250 10.67 -12.33 18.52
N PHE A 251 10.21 -12.20 17.28
CA PHE A 251 10.63 -13.03 16.14
C PHE A 251 11.50 -12.29 15.11
N GLY A 252 11.79 -11.02 15.28
CA GLY A 252 12.61 -10.21 14.37
C GLY A 252 14.09 -10.65 14.31
N LYS A 253 15.02 -9.73 14.52
CA LYS A 253 16.46 -10.06 14.57
C LYS A 253 16.81 -10.91 15.79
N ASP A 254 17.85 -11.74 15.64
CA ASP A 254 18.40 -12.50 16.79
C ASP A 254 18.88 -11.54 17.89
N ARG A 255 18.36 -11.73 19.10
CA ARG A 255 18.56 -10.85 20.26
C ARG A 255 19.09 -11.64 21.45
N LYS A 256 19.97 -12.61 21.19
CA LYS A 256 20.58 -13.46 22.23
C LYS A 256 21.21 -12.70 23.40
N HIS A 257 21.52 -11.41 23.19
CA HIS A 257 22.17 -10.58 24.21
C HIS A 257 21.24 -9.55 24.87
N MET A 258 19.93 -9.49 24.50
CA MET A 258 18.98 -8.60 25.15
C MET A 258 18.60 -9.10 26.53
N GLN A 259 18.74 -8.23 27.53
CA GLN A 259 18.29 -8.47 28.90
C GLN A 259 16.82 -8.08 29.07
N ALA A 260 16.17 -8.54 30.14
CA ALA A 260 14.79 -8.18 30.47
C ALA A 260 14.58 -6.65 30.50
N ARG A 261 15.57 -5.91 31.02
CA ARG A 261 15.56 -4.43 31.04
C ARG A 261 15.44 -3.82 29.64
N ASP A 262 16.12 -4.39 28.63
CA ASP A 262 16.10 -3.87 27.26
C ASP A 262 14.72 -4.09 26.62
N TYR A 263 14.08 -5.23 26.90
CA TYR A 263 12.69 -5.48 26.49
C TYR A 263 11.73 -4.48 27.11
N CYS A 264 11.80 -4.27 28.45
CA CYS A 264 10.97 -3.28 29.15
C CYS A 264 11.18 -1.87 28.58
N MET A 265 12.43 -1.45 28.39
CA MET A 265 12.73 -0.12 27.83
C MET A 265 12.22 0.04 26.40
N THR A 266 12.23 -1.02 25.60
CA THR A 266 11.70 -1.01 24.23
C THR A 266 10.17 -0.89 24.24
N ILE A 267 9.49 -1.58 25.14
CA ILE A 267 8.03 -1.50 25.33
C ILE A 267 7.64 -0.08 25.79
N VAL A 268 8.33 0.47 26.80
CA VAL A 268 8.09 1.84 27.28
C VAL A 268 8.34 2.86 26.15
N ARG A 269 9.41 2.66 25.36
CA ARG A 269 9.71 3.51 24.21
C ARG A 269 8.61 3.46 23.16
N PHE A 270 8.08 2.28 22.86
CA PHE A 270 6.95 2.12 21.93
C PHE A 270 5.71 2.84 22.46
N GLY A 271 5.35 2.64 23.73
CA GLY A 271 4.18 3.27 24.34
C GLY A 271 4.24 4.80 24.30
N TYR A 272 5.35 5.40 24.73
CA TYR A 272 5.44 6.86 24.73
C TYR A 272 5.53 7.45 23.32
N CYS A 273 6.17 6.77 22.35
CA CYS A 273 6.19 7.23 20.97
C CYS A 273 4.79 7.17 20.34
N THR A 274 4.00 6.15 20.65
CA THR A 274 2.59 6.07 20.27
C THR A 274 1.79 7.21 20.89
N GLY A 275 1.98 7.48 22.19
CA GLY A 275 1.36 8.61 22.87
C GLY A 275 1.70 9.96 22.21
N ILE A 276 2.95 10.20 21.83
CA ILE A 276 3.35 11.42 21.11
C ILE A 276 2.65 11.49 19.74
N ALA A 277 2.58 10.40 18.99
CA ALA A 277 1.89 10.38 17.70
C ALA A 277 0.40 10.73 17.85
N LEU A 278 -0.28 10.17 18.87
CA LEU A 278 -1.67 10.51 19.20
C LEU A 278 -1.83 11.98 19.61
N MET A 279 -0.91 12.51 20.40
CA MET A 279 -0.92 13.95 20.76
C MET A 279 -0.74 14.84 19.54
N CYS A 280 0.16 14.50 18.62
CA CYS A 280 0.35 15.24 17.37
C CYS A 280 -0.89 15.24 16.47
N SER A 281 -1.72 14.21 16.54
CA SER A 281 -2.96 14.08 15.75
C SER A 281 -4.22 14.45 16.55
N ALA A 282 -4.08 14.87 17.82
CA ALA A 282 -5.20 15.10 18.73
C ALA A 282 -6.20 16.16 18.22
N PHE A 283 -5.73 17.19 17.53
CA PHE A 283 -6.60 18.22 16.95
C PHE A 283 -7.63 17.63 15.98
N MET A 284 -7.28 16.59 15.22
CA MET A 284 -8.20 15.90 14.33
C MET A 284 -9.02 14.85 15.08
N LEU A 285 -8.37 14.03 15.91
CA LEU A 285 -9.02 12.94 16.66
C LEU A 285 -10.09 13.46 17.61
N LEU A 286 -9.84 14.54 18.34
CA LEU A 286 -10.82 15.12 19.27
C LEU A 286 -11.99 15.76 18.53
N SER A 287 -11.75 16.42 17.39
CA SER A 287 -12.80 17.00 16.56
C SER A 287 -13.72 15.93 16.00
N VAL A 288 -13.17 14.83 15.50
CA VAL A 288 -13.94 13.67 15.03
C VAL A 288 -14.72 13.03 16.17
N TYR A 289 -14.08 12.81 17.32
CA TYR A 289 -14.72 12.24 18.50
C TYR A 289 -15.93 13.07 18.95
N SER A 290 -15.76 14.40 19.03
CA SER A 290 -16.87 15.31 19.34
C SER A 290 -18.02 15.22 18.33
N THR A 291 -17.70 15.13 17.03
CA THR A 291 -18.73 14.99 15.99
C THR A 291 -19.47 13.65 16.09
N LEU A 292 -18.77 12.57 16.39
CA LEU A 292 -19.38 11.25 16.59
C LEU A 292 -20.34 11.25 17.79
N GLN A 293 -19.97 11.89 18.89
CA GLN A 293 -20.85 12.00 20.07
C GLN A 293 -22.19 12.69 19.74
N LEU A 294 -22.20 13.66 18.83
CA LEU A 294 -23.39 14.41 18.45
C LEU A 294 -24.33 13.66 17.50
N GLY A 295 -23.87 12.62 16.83
CA GLY A 295 -24.66 12.04 15.74
C GLY A 295 -24.71 10.52 15.63
N LYS A 296 -23.82 9.77 16.23
CA LYS A 296 -23.69 8.33 15.96
C LYS A 296 -23.47 7.42 17.19
N PHE A 297 -23.55 7.93 18.41
CA PHE A 297 -23.34 7.12 19.62
C PHE A 297 -24.57 6.38 20.12
N ASP A 298 -25.69 6.45 19.40
CA ASP A 298 -26.88 5.66 19.71
C ASP A 298 -26.81 4.28 19.04
N PHE A 299 -25.76 3.54 19.40
CA PHE A 299 -25.54 2.20 18.86
C PHE A 299 -26.17 1.16 19.78
N SER A 300 -26.98 0.28 19.22
CA SER A 300 -27.28 -0.99 19.88
C SER A 300 -25.96 -1.69 20.23
N GLU A 301 -25.82 -2.16 21.46
CA GLU A 301 -24.64 -2.91 21.87
C GLU A 301 -24.43 -4.10 20.92
N PRO A 302 -23.26 -4.23 20.29
CA PRO A 302 -23.01 -5.32 19.36
C PRO A 302 -23.04 -6.65 20.12
N ASP A 303 -23.62 -7.66 19.52
CA ASP A 303 -23.57 -9.01 20.07
C ASP A 303 -22.14 -9.55 20.03
N MET A 304 -21.45 -9.52 21.16
CA MET A 304 -20.09 -10.00 21.37
C MET A 304 -20.02 -11.49 21.74
N THR A 305 -21.13 -12.22 21.60
CA THR A 305 -21.14 -13.68 21.83
C THR A 305 -20.17 -14.36 20.89
N TRP A 306 -19.36 -15.28 21.44
CA TRP A 306 -18.35 -15.99 20.67
C TRP A 306 -19.00 -16.86 19.59
N ARG A 307 -18.82 -16.48 18.34
CA ARG A 307 -19.30 -17.18 17.15
C ARG A 307 -18.36 -16.94 15.97
N VAL A 308 -18.43 -17.80 14.98
CA VAL A 308 -17.72 -17.67 13.71
C VAL A 308 -18.61 -17.02 12.66
N GLN A 309 -18.02 -16.52 11.58
CA GLN A 309 -18.73 -15.93 10.47
C GLN A 309 -19.71 -16.96 9.83
N ASP A 310 -20.97 -16.57 9.69
CA ASP A 310 -21.99 -17.40 9.08
C ASP A 310 -21.82 -17.47 7.55
N GLY A 311 -22.04 -18.65 6.97
CA GLY A 311 -21.99 -18.86 5.51
C GLY A 311 -20.61 -18.78 4.87
N PHE A 312 -19.54 -18.82 5.68
CA PHE A 312 -18.17 -18.68 5.19
C PHE A 312 -17.23 -19.62 5.96
N ASN A 313 -16.55 -20.50 5.26
CA ASN A 313 -15.56 -21.42 5.79
C ASN A 313 -14.14 -20.89 5.54
N LEU A 314 -13.17 -21.31 6.37
CA LEU A 314 -11.76 -20.94 6.17
C LEU A 314 -11.22 -21.30 4.78
N VAL A 315 -11.75 -22.37 4.17
CA VAL A 315 -11.38 -22.79 2.82
C VAL A 315 -11.81 -21.78 1.76
N ASP A 316 -12.86 -21.00 2.03
CA ASP A 316 -13.36 -19.96 1.12
C ASP A 316 -12.42 -18.73 1.05
N LEU A 317 -11.36 -18.71 1.87
CA LEU A 317 -10.25 -17.77 1.70
C LEU A 317 -9.32 -18.13 0.53
N LEU A 318 -9.32 -19.38 0.06
CA LEU A 318 -8.44 -19.82 -1.04
C LEU A 318 -8.78 -19.14 -2.37
N PRO A 319 -10.05 -19.10 -2.83
CA PRO A 319 -10.40 -18.35 -4.04
C PRO A 319 -10.12 -16.85 -3.89
N GLN A 320 -10.15 -16.29 -2.67
CA GLN A 320 -9.82 -14.89 -2.42
C GLN A 320 -8.36 -14.51 -2.71
N LEU A 321 -7.49 -15.49 -2.96
CA LEU A 321 -6.10 -15.28 -3.39
C LEU A 321 -5.94 -15.25 -4.92
N LEU A 322 -7.02 -15.41 -5.69
CA LEU A 322 -7.00 -15.42 -7.16
C LEU A 322 -7.40 -14.06 -7.73
N PRO A 323 -6.93 -13.70 -8.95
CA PRO A 323 -7.39 -12.49 -9.63
C PRO A 323 -8.83 -12.62 -10.11
N ALA A 324 -9.46 -11.48 -10.41
CA ALA A 324 -10.83 -11.39 -10.92
C ALA A 324 -11.87 -12.08 -10.02
N GLN A 325 -11.72 -11.89 -8.72
CA GLN A 325 -12.59 -12.42 -7.67
C GLN A 325 -13.53 -11.36 -7.10
N TYR A 326 -13.21 -10.09 -7.29
CA TYR A 326 -13.88 -8.96 -6.64
C TYR A 326 -14.48 -8.02 -7.67
N ASP A 327 -15.58 -7.38 -7.26
CA ASP A 327 -16.26 -6.34 -8.02
C ASP A 327 -16.36 -5.07 -7.15
N SER A 328 -16.04 -3.92 -7.71
CA SER A 328 -16.06 -2.64 -6.99
C SER A 328 -17.47 -2.12 -6.72
N VAL A 329 -18.47 -2.58 -7.48
CA VAL A 329 -19.87 -2.15 -7.36
C VAL A 329 -20.70 -3.19 -6.63
N ASN A 330 -20.51 -4.48 -6.94
CA ASN A 330 -21.22 -5.59 -6.31
C ASN A 330 -20.43 -6.16 -5.15
N VAL A 331 -20.52 -5.51 -3.99
CA VAL A 331 -19.78 -5.90 -2.79
C VAL A 331 -20.21 -7.26 -2.29
N GLN A 332 -19.27 -8.20 -2.26
CA GLN A 332 -19.51 -9.61 -1.95
C GLN A 332 -19.36 -9.97 -0.47
N GLY A 333 -18.96 -9.02 0.38
CA GLY A 333 -18.80 -9.23 1.81
C GLY A 333 -17.69 -10.21 2.20
N LYS A 334 -16.66 -10.40 1.36
CA LYS A 334 -15.50 -11.25 1.63
C LYS A 334 -14.20 -10.44 1.76
N PRO A 335 -13.17 -10.92 2.50
CA PRO A 335 -11.93 -10.18 2.70
C PRO A 335 -11.14 -10.08 1.40
N GLU A 336 -10.75 -8.88 1.02
CA GLU A 336 -10.01 -8.54 -0.20
C GLU A 336 -8.51 -8.79 0.00
N ILE A 337 -8.08 -10.06 -0.11
CA ILE A 337 -6.71 -10.49 0.22
C ILE A 337 -5.84 -10.86 -0.99
N TYR A 338 -6.37 -10.82 -2.22
CA TYR A 338 -5.54 -11.05 -3.40
C TYR A 338 -4.41 -10.02 -3.48
N CYS A 339 -3.20 -10.51 -3.70
CA CYS A 339 -1.99 -9.69 -3.82
C CYS A 339 -0.99 -10.31 -4.80
N GLY A 340 -1.49 -10.75 -5.97
CA GLY A 340 -0.72 -11.31 -7.07
C GLY A 340 -0.36 -12.78 -6.90
N LEU A 341 -0.52 -13.56 -7.97
CA LEU A 341 -0.18 -14.99 -8.00
C LEU A 341 1.31 -15.24 -7.79
N PHE A 342 2.16 -14.28 -8.15
CA PHE A 342 3.59 -14.36 -7.85
C PHE A 342 3.85 -14.45 -6.34
N THR A 343 3.08 -13.72 -5.54
CA THR A 343 3.08 -13.86 -4.07
C THR A 343 2.65 -15.26 -3.67
N VAL A 344 1.52 -15.73 -4.18
CA VAL A 344 0.96 -17.06 -3.85
C VAL A 344 1.96 -18.19 -4.10
N VAL A 345 2.67 -18.14 -5.23
CA VAL A 345 3.72 -19.12 -5.57
C VAL A 345 4.89 -19.12 -4.56
N LEU A 346 5.24 -17.96 -4.02
CA LEU A 346 6.36 -17.81 -3.07
C LEU A 346 6.00 -18.22 -1.62
N LEU A 347 4.70 -18.29 -1.26
CA LEU A 347 4.28 -18.65 0.11
C LEU A 347 4.66 -20.08 0.52
N PRO A 348 4.38 -21.16 -0.23
CA PRO A 348 4.85 -22.50 0.12
C PRO A 348 6.38 -22.57 0.18
N LEU A 349 7.05 -21.84 -0.73
CA LEU A 349 8.50 -21.78 -0.79
C LEU A 349 9.12 -21.07 0.44
N PHE A 350 8.37 -20.15 1.09
CA PHE A 350 8.78 -19.53 2.35
C PHE A 350 9.04 -20.60 3.43
N TYR A 351 8.12 -21.53 3.57
CA TYR A 351 8.22 -22.60 4.56
C TYR A 351 9.29 -23.64 4.22
N CYS A 352 9.46 -23.93 2.94
CA CYS A 352 10.47 -24.90 2.46
C CYS A 352 11.89 -24.33 2.37
N ASN A 353 12.08 -23.01 2.43
CA ASN A 353 13.38 -22.38 2.27
C ASN A 353 14.26 -22.57 3.52
N LYS A 354 15.39 -23.28 3.34
CA LYS A 354 16.33 -23.57 4.45
C LYS A 354 17.11 -22.35 4.94
N LYS A 355 17.21 -21.28 4.15
CA LYS A 355 17.88 -20.03 4.53
C LYS A 355 17.00 -19.08 5.35
N ILE A 356 15.70 -19.37 5.45
CA ILE A 356 14.79 -18.65 6.34
C ILE A 356 14.75 -19.35 7.69
N GLU A 357 15.10 -18.61 8.72
CA GLU A 357 15.13 -19.10 10.10
C GLU A 357 13.75 -19.59 10.54
N ILE A 358 13.70 -20.72 11.25
CA ILE A 358 12.44 -21.30 11.77
C ILE A 358 11.69 -20.31 12.65
N ARG A 359 12.41 -19.49 13.44
CA ARG A 359 11.85 -18.45 14.29
C ARG A 359 11.02 -17.46 13.48
N LYS A 360 11.52 -17.02 12.30
CA LYS A 360 10.77 -16.13 11.39
C LYS A 360 9.54 -16.80 10.81
N LYS A 361 9.65 -18.09 10.44
CA LYS A 361 8.52 -18.86 9.93
C LYS A 361 7.40 -18.95 10.98
N ILE A 362 7.74 -19.31 12.21
CA ILE A 362 6.80 -19.36 13.34
C ILE A 362 6.16 -17.97 13.55
N GLY A 363 6.96 -16.91 13.62
CA GLY A 363 6.46 -15.57 13.84
C GLY A 363 5.46 -15.12 12.78
N TYR A 364 5.80 -15.28 11.49
CA TYR A 364 4.87 -14.95 10.40
C TYR A 364 3.61 -15.82 10.42
N SER A 365 3.72 -17.12 10.76
CA SER A 365 2.55 -17.98 10.89
C SER A 365 1.62 -17.55 12.02
N LEU A 366 2.18 -17.13 13.17
CA LEU A 366 1.38 -16.61 14.29
C LEU A 366 0.69 -15.28 13.94
N LEU A 367 1.42 -14.38 13.28
CA LEU A 367 0.85 -13.09 12.86
C LEU A 367 -0.25 -13.30 11.82
N LEU A 368 -0.04 -14.15 10.82
CA LEU A 368 -1.05 -14.50 9.82
C LEU A 368 -2.23 -15.24 10.47
N GLY A 369 -1.97 -16.17 11.38
CA GLY A 369 -3.00 -16.88 12.14
C GLY A 369 -3.88 -15.93 12.94
N ALA A 370 -3.29 -14.93 13.62
CA ALA A 370 -4.05 -13.90 14.33
C ALA A 370 -4.98 -13.13 13.38
N MET A 371 -4.50 -12.76 12.18
CA MET A 371 -5.33 -12.06 11.19
C MET A 371 -6.44 -12.94 10.62
N ILE A 372 -6.17 -14.22 10.34
CA ILE A 372 -7.18 -15.18 9.87
C ILE A 372 -8.24 -15.40 10.97
N THR A 373 -7.81 -15.52 12.24
CA THR A 373 -8.75 -15.61 13.37
C THR A 373 -9.60 -14.36 13.48
N SER A 374 -9.02 -13.17 13.25
CA SER A 374 -9.76 -11.90 13.23
C SER A 374 -10.84 -11.87 12.15
N ILE A 375 -10.56 -12.41 10.97
CA ILE A 375 -11.54 -12.50 9.87
C ILE A 375 -12.65 -13.53 10.19
N TYR A 376 -12.30 -14.63 10.85
CA TYR A 376 -13.22 -15.76 11.02
C TYR A 376 -14.10 -15.65 12.27
N VAL A 377 -13.61 -15.01 13.34
CA VAL A 377 -14.30 -14.91 14.64
C VAL A 377 -14.98 -13.56 14.76
N VAL A 378 -16.32 -13.56 14.77
CA VAL A 378 -17.16 -12.35 14.73
C VAL A 378 -16.83 -11.32 15.80
N PRO A 379 -16.75 -11.63 17.11
CA PRO A 379 -16.44 -10.61 18.12
C PRO A 379 -15.06 -9.99 17.93
N ILE A 380 -14.08 -10.72 17.37
CA ILE A 380 -12.77 -10.17 17.08
C ILE A 380 -12.85 -9.24 15.85
N ASP A 381 -13.59 -9.63 14.80
CA ASP A 381 -13.84 -8.78 13.63
C ASP A 381 -14.52 -7.46 14.04
N ILE A 382 -15.53 -7.51 14.90
CA ILE A 382 -16.22 -6.34 15.46
C ILE A 382 -15.22 -5.41 16.19
N MET A 383 -14.26 -5.96 16.94
CA MET A 383 -13.24 -5.14 17.61
C MET A 383 -12.36 -4.34 16.62
N TRP A 384 -12.04 -4.90 15.45
CA TRP A 384 -11.33 -4.14 14.41
C TRP A 384 -12.14 -2.95 13.89
N HIS A 385 -13.45 -3.03 13.95
CA HIS A 385 -14.39 -1.99 13.52
C HIS A 385 -14.81 -1.02 14.64
N GLY A 386 -14.03 -0.96 15.73
CA GLY A 386 -14.30 -0.07 16.86
C GLY A 386 -15.49 -0.48 17.71
N GLY A 387 -15.78 -1.78 17.77
CA GLY A 387 -16.93 -2.32 18.50
C GLY A 387 -18.25 -2.19 17.74
N GLN A 388 -18.22 -1.96 16.42
CA GLN A 388 -19.41 -1.79 15.59
C GLN A 388 -19.46 -2.86 14.49
N VAL A 389 -20.67 -3.33 14.17
CA VAL A 389 -20.87 -4.15 12.97
C VAL A 389 -20.90 -3.21 11.76
N PRO A 390 -20.01 -3.35 10.78
CA PRO A 390 -20.05 -2.51 9.58
C PRO A 390 -21.33 -2.79 8.80
N ASN A 391 -22.07 -1.74 8.43
CA ASN A 391 -23.28 -1.87 7.63
C ASN A 391 -23.00 -2.39 6.22
N TRP A 392 -21.81 -2.08 5.70
CA TRP A 392 -21.34 -2.46 4.37
C TRP A 392 -19.82 -2.59 4.38
N LEU A 393 -19.23 -3.24 3.37
CA LEU A 393 -17.78 -3.40 3.21
C LEU A 393 -17.12 -3.96 4.49
N PRO A 394 -17.40 -5.23 4.85
CA PRO A 394 -16.75 -5.88 6.00
C PRO A 394 -15.25 -6.08 5.73
N PHE A 395 -14.51 -6.44 6.77
CA PHE A 395 -13.07 -6.73 6.67
C PHE A 395 -12.21 -5.59 6.11
N ARG A 396 -12.53 -4.34 6.44
CA ARG A 396 -11.80 -3.14 5.99
C ARG A 396 -10.31 -3.15 6.32
N TYR A 397 -9.86 -4.05 7.17
CA TYR A 397 -8.47 -4.29 7.53
C TYR A 397 -7.79 -5.41 6.71
N SER A 398 -8.42 -5.98 5.69
CA SER A 398 -7.90 -7.11 4.90
C SER A 398 -6.58 -6.81 4.19
N PHE A 399 -6.28 -5.54 3.86
CA PHE A 399 -4.99 -5.13 3.29
C PHE A 399 -3.79 -5.44 4.21
N LEU A 400 -4.01 -5.58 5.52
CA LEU A 400 -2.98 -5.98 6.48
C LEU A 400 -2.53 -7.43 6.23
N VAL A 401 -3.46 -8.31 5.83
CA VAL A 401 -3.16 -9.68 5.41
C VAL A 401 -2.29 -9.66 4.15
N SER A 402 -2.69 -8.88 3.15
CA SER A 402 -1.92 -8.73 1.91
C SER A 402 -0.50 -8.19 2.18
N PHE A 403 -0.34 -7.23 3.09
CA PHE A 403 0.98 -6.75 3.52
C PHE A 403 1.85 -7.88 4.11
N ILE A 404 1.29 -8.75 4.95
CA ILE A 404 2.01 -9.91 5.51
C ILE A 404 2.43 -10.86 4.39
N LEU A 405 1.49 -11.24 3.51
CA LEU A 405 1.73 -12.19 2.43
C LEU A 405 2.83 -11.71 1.47
N VAL A 406 2.75 -10.45 1.02
CA VAL A 406 3.77 -9.84 0.14
C VAL A 406 5.11 -9.71 0.86
N SER A 407 5.13 -9.42 2.17
CA SER A 407 6.37 -9.38 2.97
C SER A 407 7.03 -10.76 3.11
N MET A 408 6.23 -11.84 3.27
CA MET A 408 6.72 -13.23 3.27
C MET A 408 7.29 -13.60 1.90
N ALA A 409 6.59 -13.28 0.82
CA ALA A 409 7.02 -13.53 -0.55
C ALA A 409 8.34 -12.80 -0.87
N ALA A 410 8.44 -11.51 -0.54
CA ALA A 410 9.65 -10.73 -0.70
C ALA A 410 10.84 -11.29 0.10
N THR A 411 10.59 -11.74 1.33
CA THR A 411 11.61 -12.42 2.16
C THR A 411 12.08 -13.72 1.52
N THR A 412 11.17 -14.51 0.94
CA THR A 412 11.50 -15.74 0.20
C THR A 412 12.35 -15.44 -1.02
N PHE A 413 11.94 -14.43 -1.78
CA PHE A 413 12.62 -14.01 -2.99
C PHE A 413 14.04 -13.47 -2.72
N SER A 414 14.26 -12.80 -1.60
CA SER A 414 15.61 -12.35 -1.20
C SER A 414 16.60 -13.49 -0.97
N LYS A 415 16.11 -14.72 -0.80
CA LYS A 415 16.87 -15.93 -0.46
C LYS A 415 16.57 -17.09 -1.43
N LEU A 416 16.38 -16.81 -2.73
CA LEU A 416 16.04 -17.81 -3.75
C LEU A 416 17.04 -18.98 -3.81
N ASP A 417 18.31 -18.73 -3.53
CA ASP A 417 19.36 -19.73 -3.51
C ASP A 417 19.21 -20.80 -2.38
N GLY A 418 18.33 -20.54 -1.41
CA GLY A 418 17.93 -21.51 -0.38
C GLY A 418 16.85 -22.50 -0.80
N ILE A 419 16.25 -22.32 -1.99
CA ILE A 419 15.18 -23.17 -2.51
C ILE A 419 15.77 -24.31 -3.36
N LYS A 420 15.31 -25.54 -3.14
CA LYS A 420 15.66 -26.72 -3.95
C LYS A 420 14.63 -26.97 -5.05
N ASN A 421 14.93 -27.89 -5.99
CA ASN A 421 14.01 -28.24 -7.09
C ASN A 421 12.74 -28.91 -6.59
N LEU A 422 12.87 -29.86 -5.63
CA LEU A 422 11.71 -30.59 -5.11
C LEU A 422 10.65 -29.66 -4.48
N PRO A 423 10.98 -28.71 -3.58
CA PRO A 423 10.01 -27.72 -3.12
C PRO A 423 9.39 -26.89 -4.24
N LEU A 424 10.16 -26.55 -5.28
CA LEU A 424 9.65 -25.76 -6.39
C LEU A 424 8.59 -26.53 -7.20
N GLY A 425 8.86 -27.80 -7.52
CA GLY A 425 7.88 -28.69 -8.15
C GLY A 425 6.69 -28.99 -7.25
N GLY A 426 6.93 -29.20 -5.94
CA GLY A 426 5.88 -29.41 -4.95
C GLY A 426 4.96 -28.20 -4.79
N SER A 427 5.50 -26.97 -4.85
CA SER A 427 4.71 -25.74 -4.86
C SER A 427 3.80 -25.65 -6.08
N LEU A 428 4.33 -25.96 -7.28
CA LEU A 428 3.54 -26.02 -8.50
C LEU A 428 2.37 -26.98 -8.37
N LEU A 429 2.67 -28.24 -8.04
CA LEU A 429 1.64 -29.28 -7.93
C LEU A 429 0.61 -28.97 -6.85
N GLY A 430 1.04 -28.47 -5.70
CA GLY A 430 0.14 -28.10 -4.60
C GLY A 430 -0.80 -26.96 -5.00
N ILE A 431 -0.31 -25.92 -5.66
CA ILE A 431 -1.17 -24.82 -6.12
C ILE A 431 -2.12 -25.28 -7.23
N LEU A 432 -1.66 -26.08 -8.20
CA LEU A 432 -2.54 -26.63 -9.22
C LEU A 432 -3.65 -27.54 -8.62
N ALA A 433 -3.33 -28.31 -7.56
CA ALA A 433 -4.33 -29.10 -6.85
C ALA A 433 -5.37 -28.20 -6.13
N VAL A 434 -4.93 -27.07 -5.54
CA VAL A 434 -5.84 -26.08 -4.94
C VAL A 434 -6.72 -25.44 -6.03
N LEU A 435 -6.17 -25.06 -7.17
CA LEU A 435 -6.94 -24.51 -8.31
C LEU A 435 -7.96 -25.53 -8.83
N PHE A 436 -7.58 -26.80 -8.95
CA PHE A 436 -8.50 -27.87 -9.31
C PHE A 436 -9.64 -28.02 -8.29
N TYR A 437 -9.32 -27.99 -6.99
CA TYR A 437 -10.33 -28.01 -5.92
C TYR A 437 -11.30 -26.83 -6.04
N ILE A 438 -10.79 -25.59 -6.22
CA ILE A 438 -11.61 -24.39 -6.40
C ILE A 438 -12.54 -24.54 -7.61
N ASN A 439 -12.02 -25.09 -8.72
CA ASN A 439 -12.81 -25.35 -9.93
C ASN A 439 -13.95 -26.35 -9.68
N THR A 440 -13.69 -27.42 -8.90
CA THR A 440 -14.73 -28.43 -8.61
C THR A 440 -15.81 -27.93 -7.68
N LYS A 441 -15.49 -26.94 -6.81
CA LYS A 441 -16.46 -26.32 -5.90
C LYS A 441 -17.40 -25.35 -6.61
N GLY A 442 -16.97 -24.71 -7.71
CA GLY A 442 -17.79 -23.80 -8.50
C GLY A 442 -18.22 -22.57 -7.69
N TYR A 443 -17.27 -21.67 -7.37
CA TYR A 443 -17.58 -20.40 -6.73
C TYR A 443 -18.15 -19.41 -7.75
N ASP A 444 -19.40 -18.98 -7.58
CA ASP A 444 -20.13 -18.11 -8.50
C ASP A 444 -19.46 -16.74 -8.74
N GLN A 445 -18.68 -16.30 -7.77
CA GLN A 445 -18.01 -14.99 -7.76
C GLN A 445 -16.73 -14.98 -8.60
N LEU A 446 -16.17 -16.14 -8.90
CA LEU A 446 -14.91 -16.26 -9.63
C LEU A 446 -15.16 -16.19 -11.15
N ALA A 447 -14.51 -15.25 -11.84
CA ALA A 447 -14.58 -15.16 -13.28
C ALA A 447 -14.19 -16.51 -13.93
N LYS A 448 -15.00 -16.99 -14.88
CA LYS A 448 -14.85 -18.35 -15.49
C LYS A 448 -13.43 -18.65 -15.97
N ASN A 449 -12.72 -17.65 -16.49
CA ASN A 449 -11.36 -17.81 -17.01
C ASN A 449 -10.27 -17.64 -15.94
N SER A 450 -10.60 -17.15 -14.75
CA SER A 450 -9.61 -16.82 -13.71
C SER A 450 -8.78 -18.04 -13.31
N ILE A 451 -9.38 -19.22 -13.19
CA ILE A 451 -8.69 -20.46 -12.81
C ILE A 451 -7.65 -20.87 -13.87
N TRP A 452 -8.02 -20.83 -15.15
CA TRP A 452 -7.11 -21.20 -16.23
C TRP A 452 -5.98 -20.20 -16.42
N ILE A 453 -6.29 -18.91 -16.32
CA ILE A 453 -5.28 -17.84 -16.33
C ILE A 453 -4.35 -18.00 -15.14
N SER A 454 -4.89 -18.28 -13.95
CA SER A 454 -4.10 -18.51 -12.75
C SER A 454 -3.18 -19.72 -12.88
N ALA A 455 -3.67 -20.83 -13.44
CA ALA A 455 -2.84 -22.02 -13.68
C ALA A 455 -1.68 -21.73 -14.65
N ALA A 456 -1.96 -21.02 -15.75
CA ALA A 456 -0.93 -20.62 -16.71
C ALA A 456 0.11 -19.69 -16.07
N LEU A 457 -0.32 -18.65 -15.33
CA LEU A 457 0.58 -17.71 -14.66
C LEU A 457 1.41 -18.39 -13.56
N VAL A 458 0.84 -19.30 -12.79
CA VAL A 458 1.58 -20.10 -11.79
C VAL A 458 2.71 -20.88 -12.45
N CYS A 459 2.46 -21.54 -13.60
CA CYS A 459 3.51 -22.22 -14.36
C CYS A 459 4.61 -21.25 -14.80
N VAL A 460 4.23 -20.09 -15.37
CA VAL A 460 5.17 -19.06 -15.80
C VAL A 460 6.02 -18.55 -14.63
N TYR A 461 5.41 -18.28 -13.48
CA TYR A 461 6.13 -17.78 -12.31
C TYR A 461 7.07 -18.82 -11.70
N ILE A 462 6.70 -20.09 -11.67
CA ILE A 462 7.59 -21.18 -11.24
C ILE A 462 8.80 -21.28 -12.16
N ILE A 463 8.60 -21.21 -13.47
CA ILE A 463 9.67 -21.20 -14.47
C ILE A 463 10.57 -19.98 -14.27
N ALA A 464 9.99 -18.80 -14.09
CA ALA A 464 10.74 -17.57 -13.83
C ALA A 464 11.60 -17.68 -12.56
N ILE A 465 11.05 -18.17 -11.46
CA ILE A 465 11.78 -18.40 -10.19
C ILE A 465 12.93 -19.39 -10.40
N TYR A 466 12.70 -20.46 -11.16
CA TYR A 466 13.73 -21.43 -11.51
C TYR A 466 14.91 -20.76 -12.24
N PHE A 467 14.65 -20.03 -13.31
CA PHE A 467 15.70 -19.36 -14.09
C PHE A 467 16.40 -18.22 -13.31
N MET A 468 15.67 -17.44 -12.51
CA MET A 468 16.28 -16.43 -11.63
C MET A 468 17.25 -17.08 -10.65
N ARG A 469 16.86 -18.19 -10.04
CA ARG A 469 17.70 -18.94 -9.08
C ARG A 469 18.95 -19.52 -9.77
N GLU A 470 18.79 -20.20 -10.90
CA GLU A 470 19.91 -20.78 -11.64
C GLU A 470 20.85 -19.70 -12.20
N GLY A 471 20.31 -18.58 -12.68
CA GLY A 471 21.10 -17.42 -13.09
C GLY A 471 21.94 -16.84 -11.94
N LEU A 472 21.37 -16.78 -10.73
CA LEU A 472 22.10 -16.36 -9.53
C LEU A 472 23.23 -17.32 -9.18
N LYS A 473 23.00 -18.65 -9.22
CA LYS A 473 24.02 -19.67 -8.96
C LYS A 473 25.16 -19.66 -9.98
N ALA A 474 24.80 -19.46 -11.25
CA ALA A 474 25.76 -19.39 -12.35
C ALA A 474 26.51 -18.05 -12.44
N GLY A 475 26.21 -17.08 -11.58
CA GLY A 475 26.78 -15.72 -11.64
C GLY A 475 26.36 -14.90 -12.86
N LYS A 476 25.39 -15.37 -13.64
CA LYS A 476 24.92 -14.73 -14.88
C LYS A 476 23.90 -13.62 -14.56
N LYS A 477 24.39 -12.44 -14.19
CA LYS A 477 23.55 -11.30 -13.77
C LYS A 477 22.52 -10.88 -14.83
N TRP A 478 22.85 -10.98 -16.11
CA TRP A 478 21.96 -10.63 -17.21
C TRP A 478 20.72 -11.54 -17.28
N VAL A 479 20.87 -12.85 -17.02
CA VAL A 479 19.74 -13.80 -16.96
C VAL A 479 18.77 -13.39 -15.88
N GLY A 480 19.27 -13.11 -14.66
CA GLY A 480 18.43 -12.63 -13.56
C GLY A 480 17.71 -11.32 -13.89
N LEU A 481 18.37 -10.39 -14.59
CA LEU A 481 17.78 -9.13 -15.02
C LEU A 481 16.68 -9.34 -16.06
N SER A 482 16.93 -10.09 -17.12
CA SER A 482 15.96 -10.34 -18.18
C SER A 482 14.70 -11.06 -17.67
N VAL A 483 14.90 -12.09 -16.84
CA VAL A 483 13.77 -12.83 -16.24
C VAL A 483 13.00 -11.93 -15.26
N CYS A 484 13.67 -11.06 -14.48
CA CYS A 484 13.00 -10.10 -13.61
C CYS A 484 12.11 -9.14 -14.41
N ILE A 485 12.62 -8.60 -15.52
CA ILE A 485 11.86 -7.71 -16.41
C ILE A 485 10.65 -8.46 -17.01
N ALA A 486 10.85 -9.68 -17.53
CA ALA A 486 9.75 -10.50 -18.04
C ALA A 486 8.69 -10.78 -16.96
N THR A 487 9.11 -11.06 -15.72
CA THR A 487 8.21 -11.26 -14.59
C THR A 487 7.39 -9.99 -14.26
N ILE A 488 8.01 -8.81 -14.35
CA ILE A 488 7.31 -7.53 -14.19
C ILE A 488 6.22 -7.38 -15.27
N PHE A 489 6.49 -7.73 -16.52
CA PHE A 489 5.48 -7.72 -17.58
C PHE A 489 4.33 -8.70 -17.30
N CYS A 490 4.61 -9.92 -16.85
CA CYS A 490 3.57 -10.88 -16.47
C CYS A 490 2.70 -10.37 -15.32
N ILE A 491 3.32 -9.81 -14.27
CA ILE A 491 2.60 -9.19 -13.13
C ILE A 491 1.77 -8.00 -13.61
N SER A 492 2.28 -7.20 -14.55
CA SER A 492 1.55 -6.07 -15.11
C SER A 492 0.29 -6.52 -15.86
N GLY A 493 0.41 -7.57 -16.67
CA GLY A 493 -0.74 -8.19 -17.36
C GLY A 493 -1.77 -8.76 -16.38
N GLU A 494 -1.31 -9.48 -15.35
CA GLU A 494 -2.15 -10.00 -14.27
C GLU A 494 -2.88 -8.86 -13.53
N ALA A 495 -2.17 -7.78 -13.20
CA ALA A 495 -2.73 -6.63 -12.49
C ALA A 495 -3.78 -5.88 -13.33
N ILE A 496 -3.54 -5.69 -14.64
CA ILE A 496 -4.51 -5.11 -15.56
C ILE A 496 -5.75 -6.01 -15.65
N TYR A 497 -5.57 -7.33 -15.80
CA TYR A 497 -6.68 -8.28 -15.85
C TYR A 497 -7.55 -8.20 -14.59
N ASN A 498 -6.92 -8.23 -13.40
CA ASN A 498 -7.63 -8.10 -12.13
C ASN A 498 -8.36 -6.75 -12.02
N ALA A 499 -7.66 -5.65 -12.31
CA ALA A 499 -8.24 -4.31 -12.20
C ALA A 499 -9.40 -4.11 -13.19
N THR A 500 -9.27 -4.58 -14.42
CA THR A 500 -10.32 -4.49 -15.44
C THR A 500 -11.56 -5.28 -15.03
N ASP A 501 -11.40 -6.51 -14.52
CA ASP A 501 -12.55 -7.29 -14.05
C ASP A 501 -13.22 -6.63 -12.82
N SER A 502 -12.43 -6.12 -11.89
CA SER A 502 -12.93 -5.44 -10.69
C SER A 502 -13.68 -4.14 -10.98
N MET A 503 -13.33 -3.46 -12.07
CA MET A 503 -13.90 -2.15 -12.46
C MET A 503 -14.97 -2.25 -13.55
N LYS A 504 -15.39 -3.45 -13.96
CA LYS A 504 -16.29 -3.66 -15.12
C LYS A 504 -17.66 -2.99 -15.00
N ASP A 505 -18.08 -2.70 -13.77
CA ASP A 505 -19.38 -2.11 -13.47
C ASP A 505 -19.29 -0.64 -13.02
N ILE A 506 -18.10 -0.01 -13.10
CA ILE A 506 -17.93 1.43 -12.89
C ILE A 506 -18.67 2.19 -14.01
N ASP A 507 -19.16 3.39 -13.68
CA ASP A 507 -19.85 4.32 -14.59
C ASP A 507 -21.25 3.88 -15.08
N LYS A 508 -21.93 3.05 -14.30
CA LYS A 508 -23.37 2.76 -14.49
C LYS A 508 -24.30 3.65 -13.65
N GLU A 509 -23.73 4.61 -12.96
CA GLU A 509 -24.42 5.51 -12.05
C GLU A 509 -24.91 6.78 -12.76
N VAL A 510 -25.76 7.54 -12.06
CA VAL A 510 -26.33 8.80 -12.55
C VAL A 510 -25.23 9.82 -12.83
N ALA A 511 -25.35 10.54 -13.94
CA ALA A 511 -24.39 11.58 -14.31
C ALA A 511 -24.24 12.64 -13.21
N TYR A 512 -22.99 13.00 -12.92
CA TYR A 512 -22.64 14.07 -11.99
C TYR A 512 -23.09 15.43 -12.55
N SER A 513 -23.82 16.18 -11.76
CA SER A 513 -24.10 17.60 -12.04
C SER A 513 -23.43 18.45 -10.97
N SER A 514 -22.48 19.32 -11.36
CA SER A 514 -21.97 20.35 -10.46
C SER A 514 -23.12 21.24 -9.99
N ARG A 515 -23.09 21.65 -8.72
CA ARG A 515 -24.07 22.58 -8.14
C ARG A 515 -23.90 23.97 -8.67
#